data_b06fe7f78abcefe69db25cef0b97ffe1
#
_entry.id   b06fe7f78abcefe69db25cef0b97ffe1
#
_cell.length_a   1.000
_cell.length_b   1.000
_cell.length_c   1.000
_cell.angle_alpha   90.00
_cell.angle_beta   90.00
_cell.angle_gamma   90.00
#
_symmetry.space_group_name_H-M   'P 1'
#
loop_
_entity.id
_entity.type
_entity.pdbx_description
1 polymer ?
#
loop_
_entity_poly.entity_id
_entity_poly.type
_entity_poly.pdbx_seq_one_letter_code
_entity_poly.pdbx_strand_id
1 'polypeptide(L)'
;KRYADGGKLASYLHGTRIGVIVEFEGDEVAAKDVAMHVAAMKPVALASSEVPASLIEKERSVAALKAAEDAEKAKAEGKTPQSAEIVTKRVEGSVQKYLKEVSLFNQAFVKNDKQTVEQMLKSLNTTVKGFTLYVVGEGIDKKVDDFAAEVAAQVAAAKG
;
A
#
# COMPACT_ATOMS: atom_id res chain seq x y z
N LYS A 1 -17.58 -10.24 7.67
CA LYS A 1 -16.80 -10.01 8.91
C LYS A 1 -17.69 -9.37 9.96
N ARG A 2 -17.86 -10.01 11.12
CA ARG A 2 -18.44 -9.34 12.29
C ARG A 2 -17.28 -8.73 13.08
N TYR A 3 -17.34 -7.44 13.28
CA TYR A 3 -16.45 -6.74 14.21
C TYR A 3 -17.13 -6.68 15.57
N ALA A 4 -16.36 -6.93 16.62
CA ALA A 4 -16.86 -6.99 17.99
C ALA A 4 -17.16 -5.58 18.51
N ASP A 5 -18.27 -5.49 19.22
CA ASP A 5 -18.70 -4.45 20.16
C ASP A 5 -18.55 -2.97 19.76
N GLY A 6 -19.67 -2.41 19.29
CA GLY A 6 -19.94 -0.96 19.27
C GLY A 6 -19.41 -0.19 18.06
N GLY A 7 -18.68 -0.80 17.14
CA GLY A 7 -18.23 -0.16 15.91
C GLY A 7 -19.29 -0.17 14.81
N LYS A 8 -19.31 0.88 14.00
CA LYS A 8 -20.10 0.96 12.77
C LYS A 8 -19.24 0.54 11.58
N LEU A 9 -19.90 0.04 10.53
CA LEU A 9 -19.25 -0.33 9.27
C LEU A 9 -19.75 0.58 8.14
N ALA A 10 -18.82 1.15 7.39
CA ALA A 10 -19.09 1.80 6.12
C ALA A 10 -18.50 0.96 5.00
N SER A 11 -19.18 0.90 3.88
CA SER A 11 -18.69 0.19 2.69
C SER A 11 -18.69 1.12 1.49
N TYR A 12 -17.73 0.87 0.59
CA TYR A 12 -17.61 1.56 -0.68
C TYR A 12 -17.28 0.54 -1.77
N LEU A 13 -17.99 0.62 -2.87
CA LEU A 13 -17.75 -0.21 -4.05
C LEU A 13 -17.33 0.70 -5.21
N HIS A 14 -16.19 0.42 -5.80
CA HIS A 14 -15.73 1.08 -7.02
C HIS A 14 -15.84 0.11 -8.19
N GLY A 15 -16.89 0.26 -8.98
CA GLY A 15 -17.24 -0.71 -10.01
C GLY A 15 -17.52 -2.09 -9.43
N THR A 16 -17.15 -3.14 -10.17
CA THR A 16 -17.31 -4.55 -9.77
C THR A 16 -16.02 -5.16 -9.21
N ARG A 17 -14.93 -4.41 -9.12
CA ARG A 17 -13.60 -4.92 -8.84
C ARG A 17 -13.03 -4.54 -7.48
N ILE A 18 -13.44 -3.42 -6.90
CA ILE A 18 -12.89 -2.91 -5.65
C ILE A 18 -14.00 -2.75 -4.63
N GLY A 19 -13.84 -3.38 -3.48
CA GLY A 19 -14.71 -3.22 -2.33
C GLY A 19 -13.89 -2.83 -1.10
N VAL A 20 -14.36 -1.84 -0.37
CA VAL A 20 -13.74 -1.37 0.87
C VAL A 20 -14.74 -1.42 1.99
N ILE A 21 -14.33 -1.96 3.13
CA ILE A 21 -15.08 -1.92 4.38
C ILE A 21 -14.25 -1.17 5.40
N VAL A 22 -14.83 -0.16 6.03
CA VAL A 22 -14.20 0.65 7.08
C VAL A 22 -14.97 0.46 8.38
N GLU A 23 -14.27 0.08 9.43
CA GLU A 23 -14.77 0.08 10.79
C GLU A 23 -14.47 1.42 11.44
N PHE A 24 -15.50 2.09 11.97
CA PHE A 24 -15.38 3.45 12.48
C PHE A 24 -16.30 3.74 13.65
N GLU A 25 -15.99 4.80 14.37
CA GLU A 25 -16.86 5.47 15.33
C GLU A 25 -16.96 6.96 14.96
N GLY A 26 -18.17 7.51 14.88
CA GLY A 26 -18.41 8.91 14.59
C GLY A 26 -19.25 9.14 13.34
N ASP A 27 -18.82 10.05 12.48
CA ASP A 27 -19.56 10.47 11.29
C ASP A 27 -19.49 9.42 10.17
N GLU A 28 -20.64 8.94 9.73
CA GLU A 28 -20.74 7.97 8.63
C GLU A 28 -20.28 8.55 7.28
N VAL A 29 -20.50 9.83 7.03
CA VAL A 29 -20.05 10.49 5.80
C VAL A 29 -18.52 10.51 5.75
N ALA A 30 -17.88 10.84 6.87
CA ALA A 30 -16.43 10.78 6.97
C ALA A 30 -15.90 9.36 6.73
N ALA A 31 -16.55 8.36 7.27
CA ALA A 31 -16.18 6.95 7.06
C ALA A 31 -16.34 6.51 5.59
N LYS A 32 -17.38 6.93 4.91
CA LYS A 32 -17.57 6.69 3.47
C LYS A 32 -16.49 7.38 2.63
N ASP A 33 -16.13 8.59 2.99
CA ASP A 33 -15.03 9.32 2.34
C ASP A 33 -13.68 8.64 2.54
N VAL A 34 -13.43 8.09 3.73
CA VAL A 34 -12.25 7.25 4.00
C VAL A 34 -12.27 5.97 3.16
N ALA A 35 -13.41 5.31 3.05
CA ALA A 35 -13.54 4.11 2.22
C ALA A 35 -13.23 4.40 0.75
N MET A 36 -13.72 5.52 0.23
CA MET A 36 -13.38 5.98 -1.12
C MET A 36 -11.89 6.28 -1.27
N HIS A 37 -11.29 6.95 -0.29
CA HIS A 37 -9.85 7.23 -0.26
C HIS A 37 -9.02 5.92 -0.28
N VAL A 38 -9.41 4.93 0.52
CA VAL A 38 -8.76 3.61 0.54
C VAL A 38 -8.83 2.93 -0.83
N ALA A 39 -9.98 3.02 -1.50
CA ALA A 39 -10.13 2.47 -2.86
C ALA A 39 -9.22 3.15 -3.88
N ALA A 40 -9.02 4.46 -3.76
CA ALA A 40 -8.19 5.25 -4.68
C ALA A 40 -6.70 5.12 -4.39
N MET A 41 -6.28 5.23 -3.13
CA MET A 41 -4.88 5.32 -2.72
C MET A 41 -4.29 3.99 -2.24
N LYS A 42 -5.12 3.01 -1.94
CA LYS A 42 -4.71 1.66 -1.52
C LYS A 42 -3.63 1.65 -0.42
N PRO A 43 -3.88 2.26 0.75
CA PRO A 43 -2.93 2.24 1.85
C PRO A 43 -2.71 0.80 2.35
N VAL A 44 -1.53 0.53 2.88
CA VAL A 44 -1.16 -0.79 3.41
C VAL A 44 -1.63 -0.95 4.86
N ALA A 45 -1.58 0.13 5.63
CA ALA A 45 -1.92 0.14 7.06
C ALA A 45 -2.60 1.45 7.46
N LEU A 46 -3.22 1.48 8.65
CA LEU A 46 -3.83 2.69 9.21
C LEU A 46 -2.75 3.71 9.59
N ALA A 47 -1.73 3.27 10.29
CA ALA A 47 -0.63 4.10 10.77
C ALA A 47 0.71 3.47 10.38
N SER A 48 1.76 4.29 10.36
CA SER A 48 3.12 3.84 10.04
C SER A 48 3.64 2.76 10.99
N SER A 49 3.20 2.75 12.23
CA SER A 49 3.53 1.72 13.22
C SER A 49 2.94 0.33 12.90
N GLU A 50 1.89 0.28 12.08
CA GLU A 50 1.21 -0.96 11.69
C GLU A 50 1.71 -1.54 10.36
N VAL A 51 2.61 -0.85 9.67
CA VAL A 51 3.23 -1.35 8.43
C VAL A 51 4.08 -2.58 8.74
N PRO A 52 3.89 -3.70 8.02
CA PRO A 52 4.68 -4.91 8.25
C PRO A 52 6.18 -4.67 8.12
N ALA A 53 6.97 -5.20 9.05
CA ALA A 53 8.43 -5.06 9.05
C ALA A 53 9.07 -5.58 7.76
N SER A 54 8.51 -6.62 7.15
CA SER A 54 8.97 -7.17 5.88
C SER A 54 8.91 -6.17 4.73
N LEU A 55 7.88 -5.32 4.70
CA LEU A 55 7.75 -4.25 3.69
C LEU A 55 8.72 -3.12 3.95
N ILE A 56 8.96 -2.77 5.21
CA ILE A 56 9.94 -1.76 5.61
C ILE A 56 11.35 -2.20 5.19
N GLU A 57 11.72 -3.45 5.47
CA GLU A 57 13.02 -4.00 5.10
C GLU A 57 13.20 -4.10 3.58
N LYS A 58 12.15 -4.46 2.87
CA LYS A 58 12.16 -4.46 1.40
C LYS A 58 12.44 -3.06 0.85
N GLU A 59 11.76 -2.05 1.37
CA GLU A 59 11.97 -0.66 0.95
C GLU A 59 13.37 -0.16 1.30
N ARG A 60 13.87 -0.50 2.49
CA ARG A 60 15.24 -0.20 2.91
C ARG A 60 16.26 -0.82 1.96
N SER A 61 16.07 -2.07 1.58
CA SER A 61 16.94 -2.77 0.64
C SER A 61 16.93 -2.12 -0.75
N VAL A 62 15.76 -1.76 -1.26
CA VAL A 62 15.62 -1.07 -2.55
C VAL A 62 16.31 0.29 -2.52
N ALA A 63 16.13 1.08 -1.45
CA ALA A 63 16.77 2.37 -1.28
C ALA A 63 18.30 2.24 -1.18
N ALA A 64 18.80 1.23 -0.49
CA ALA A 64 20.24 0.95 -0.39
C ALA A 64 20.85 0.55 -1.74
N LEU A 65 20.18 -0.31 -2.51
CA LEU A 65 20.62 -0.69 -3.87
C LEU A 65 20.69 0.53 -4.80
N LYS A 66 19.66 1.37 -4.77
CA LYS A 66 19.63 2.59 -5.56
C LYS A 66 20.76 3.56 -5.17
N ALA A 67 21.04 3.69 -3.88
CA ALA A 67 22.17 4.51 -3.41
C ALA A 67 23.53 3.96 -3.87
N ALA A 68 23.69 2.62 -3.90
CA ALA A 68 24.90 1.97 -4.41
C ALA A 68 25.07 2.19 -5.93
N GLU A 69 24.00 2.06 -6.70
CA GLU A 69 24.02 2.35 -8.14
C GLU A 69 24.38 3.82 -8.42
N ASP A 70 23.82 4.76 -7.68
CA ASP A 70 24.14 6.19 -7.79
C ASP A 70 25.60 6.46 -7.45
N ALA A 71 26.18 5.76 -6.47
CA ALA A 71 27.59 5.87 -6.10
C ALA A 71 28.51 5.35 -7.22
N GLU A 72 28.16 4.23 -7.85
CA GLU A 72 28.93 3.70 -8.98
C GLU A 72 28.87 4.61 -10.21
N LYS A 73 27.71 5.18 -10.50
CA LYS A 73 27.56 6.20 -11.57
C LYS A 73 28.40 7.44 -11.29
N ALA A 74 28.39 7.94 -10.05
CA ALA A 74 29.21 9.09 -9.67
C ALA A 74 30.71 8.84 -9.85
N LYS A 75 31.20 7.65 -9.49
CA LYS A 75 32.58 7.23 -9.73
C LYS A 75 32.92 7.18 -11.23
N ALA A 76 32.02 6.61 -12.04
CA ALA A 76 32.21 6.53 -13.48
C ALA A 76 32.27 7.91 -14.15
N GLU A 77 31.56 8.90 -13.59
CA GLU A 77 31.56 10.30 -14.04
C GLU A 77 32.70 11.13 -13.43
N GLY A 78 33.59 10.53 -12.65
CA GLY A 78 34.69 11.22 -11.98
C GLY A 78 34.26 12.12 -10.80
N LYS A 79 33.04 11.90 -10.29
CA LYS A 79 32.53 12.62 -9.13
C LYS A 79 32.81 11.85 -7.84
N THR A 80 32.99 12.57 -6.74
CA THR A 80 33.12 11.95 -5.42
C THR A 80 31.79 11.37 -4.96
N PRO A 81 31.72 10.05 -4.65
CA PRO A 81 30.50 9.46 -4.14
C PRO A 81 30.14 10.04 -2.76
N GLN A 82 28.86 10.02 -2.42
CA GLN A 82 28.39 10.48 -1.12
C GLN A 82 29.00 9.64 0.02
N SER A 83 29.23 10.26 1.18
CA SER A 83 29.74 9.55 2.35
C SER A 83 28.73 8.51 2.85
N ALA A 84 29.20 7.48 3.54
CA ALA A 84 28.34 6.43 4.13
C ALA A 84 27.26 7.00 5.05
N GLU A 85 27.57 8.06 5.80
CA GLU A 85 26.63 8.75 6.67
C GLU A 85 25.48 9.40 5.87
N ILE A 86 25.81 10.11 4.78
CA ILE A 86 24.81 10.72 3.90
C ILE A 86 23.94 9.65 3.24
N VAL A 87 24.54 8.55 2.80
CA VAL A 87 23.79 7.40 2.21
C VAL A 87 22.83 6.81 3.24
N THR A 88 23.25 6.59 4.46
CA THR A 88 22.39 6.09 5.54
C THR A 88 21.22 7.02 5.82
N LYS A 89 21.45 8.31 5.94
CA LYS A 89 20.39 9.32 6.13
C LYS A 89 19.41 9.33 4.95
N ARG A 90 19.90 9.17 3.74
CA ARG A 90 19.08 9.12 2.52
C ARG A 90 18.21 7.85 2.48
N VAL A 91 18.74 6.70 2.84
CA VAL A 91 18.01 5.43 2.94
C VAL A 91 16.92 5.52 4.00
N GLU A 92 17.22 5.99 5.20
CA GLU A 92 16.22 6.18 6.26
C GLU A 92 15.16 7.21 5.88
N GLY A 93 15.54 8.30 5.22
CA GLY A 93 14.60 9.27 4.66
C GLY A 93 13.63 8.66 3.65
N SER A 94 14.11 7.77 2.78
CA SER A 94 13.27 7.01 1.84
C SER A 94 12.30 6.07 2.55
N VAL A 95 12.75 5.40 3.61
CA VAL A 95 11.90 4.53 4.43
C VAL A 95 10.80 5.36 5.13
N GLN A 96 11.15 6.49 5.73
CA GLN A 96 10.17 7.38 6.37
C GLN A 96 9.14 7.91 5.39
N LYS A 97 9.57 8.28 4.18
CA LYS A 97 8.67 8.71 3.10
C LYS A 97 7.72 7.58 2.70
N TYR A 98 8.24 6.38 2.52
CA TYR A 98 7.44 5.20 2.21
C TYR A 98 6.38 4.93 3.29
N LEU A 99 6.75 4.97 4.57
CA LEU A 99 5.82 4.77 5.69
C LEU A 99 4.67 5.78 5.66
N LYS A 100 4.93 7.03 5.33
CA LYS A 100 3.90 8.06 5.17
C LYS A 100 3.01 7.80 3.94
N GLU A 101 3.59 7.35 2.84
CA GLU A 101 2.86 7.09 1.59
C GLU A 101 1.90 5.91 1.71
N VAL A 102 2.22 4.90 2.51
CA VAL A 102 1.40 3.68 2.67
C VAL A 102 0.50 3.69 3.90
N SER A 103 0.62 4.68 4.77
CA SER A 103 -0.19 4.82 5.98
C SER A 103 -1.41 5.70 5.72
N LEU A 104 -2.60 5.15 5.94
CA LEU A 104 -3.86 5.84 5.68
C LEU A 104 -3.91 7.23 6.31
N PHE A 105 -3.56 7.34 7.60
CA PHE A 105 -3.63 8.60 8.34
C PHE A 105 -2.67 9.67 7.85
N ASN A 106 -1.55 9.29 7.28
CA ASN A 106 -0.52 10.21 6.79
C ASN A 106 -0.68 10.59 5.32
N GLN A 107 -1.58 9.92 4.59
CA GLN A 107 -1.86 10.25 3.20
C GLN A 107 -2.65 11.55 3.09
N ALA A 108 -2.38 12.32 2.05
CA ALA A 108 -3.21 13.47 1.71
C ALA A 108 -4.62 13.00 1.33
N PHE A 109 -5.65 13.67 1.89
CA PHE A 109 -7.04 13.28 1.66
C PHE A 109 -7.43 13.49 0.20
N VAL A 110 -8.01 12.47 -0.43
CA VAL A 110 -8.30 12.46 -1.87
C VAL A 110 -9.24 13.59 -2.33
N LYS A 111 -10.16 14.04 -1.47
CA LYS A 111 -11.06 15.16 -1.75
C LYS A 111 -10.47 16.52 -1.42
N ASN A 112 -9.45 16.57 -0.56
CA ASN A 112 -8.80 17.80 -0.14
C ASN A 112 -7.35 17.51 0.25
N ASP A 113 -6.45 17.67 -0.69
CA ASP A 113 -5.02 17.41 -0.55
C ASP A 113 -4.27 18.36 0.41
N LYS A 114 -4.94 19.43 0.85
CA LYS A 114 -4.39 20.38 1.86
C LYS A 114 -4.40 19.84 3.27
N GLN A 115 -5.10 18.72 3.51
CA GLN A 115 -5.14 18.05 4.81
C GLN A 115 -4.90 16.54 4.64
N THR A 116 -4.40 15.92 5.71
CA THR A 116 -4.27 14.47 5.77
C THR A 116 -5.60 13.82 6.17
N VAL A 117 -5.73 12.52 5.92
CA VAL A 117 -6.90 11.74 6.37
C VAL A 117 -7.08 11.86 7.88
N GLU A 118 -5.99 11.82 8.66
CA GLU A 118 -6.03 12.00 10.11
C GLU A 118 -6.62 13.35 10.52
N GLN A 119 -6.20 14.43 9.88
CA GLN A 119 -6.72 15.78 10.14
C GLN A 119 -8.20 15.89 9.81
N MET A 120 -8.64 15.33 8.71
CA MET A 120 -10.04 15.27 8.32
C MET A 120 -10.87 14.52 9.36
N LEU A 121 -10.43 13.34 9.79
CA LEU A 121 -11.11 12.54 10.81
C LEU A 121 -11.21 13.26 12.15
N LYS A 122 -10.14 13.92 12.59
CA LYS A 122 -10.14 14.73 13.82
C LYS A 122 -11.13 15.90 13.75
N SER A 123 -11.22 16.56 12.61
CA SER A 123 -12.15 17.68 12.42
C SER A 123 -13.63 17.26 12.50
N LEU A 124 -13.93 16.01 12.21
CA LEU A 124 -15.28 15.42 12.23
C LEU A 124 -15.52 14.51 13.46
N ASN A 125 -14.61 14.53 14.44
CA ASN A 125 -14.68 13.68 15.64
C ASN A 125 -14.93 12.20 15.30
N THR A 126 -14.28 11.72 14.25
CA THR A 126 -14.44 10.36 13.72
C THR A 126 -13.16 9.57 13.93
N THR A 127 -13.29 8.33 14.39
CA THR A 127 -12.19 7.40 14.57
C THR A 127 -12.36 6.21 13.65
N VAL A 128 -11.37 5.92 12.85
CA VAL A 128 -11.29 4.70 12.05
C VAL A 128 -10.51 3.65 12.82
N LYS A 129 -11.15 2.53 13.11
CA LYS A 129 -10.53 1.40 13.85
C LYS A 129 -9.84 0.41 12.94
N GLY A 130 -10.30 0.27 11.71
CA GLY A 130 -9.74 -0.64 10.73
C GLY A 130 -10.38 -0.49 9.38
N PHE A 131 -9.74 -1.04 8.37
CA PHE A 131 -10.28 -1.14 7.02
C PHE A 131 -9.91 -2.47 6.37
N THR A 132 -10.71 -2.89 5.41
CA THR A 132 -10.41 -4.04 4.56
C THR A 132 -10.65 -3.65 3.12
N LEU A 133 -9.65 -3.87 2.29
CA LEU A 133 -9.70 -3.64 0.84
C LEU A 133 -9.78 -4.98 0.14
N TYR A 134 -10.78 -5.15 -0.70
CA TYR A 134 -10.95 -6.30 -1.59
C TYR A 134 -10.79 -5.86 -3.03
N VAL A 135 -9.89 -6.51 -3.75
CA VAL A 135 -9.72 -6.31 -5.20
C VAL A 135 -9.99 -7.65 -5.88
N VAL A 136 -10.91 -7.67 -6.84
CA VAL A 136 -11.22 -8.89 -7.59
C VAL A 136 -9.99 -9.34 -8.38
N GLY A 137 -9.59 -10.58 -8.18
CA GLY A 137 -8.40 -11.18 -8.80
C GLY A 137 -7.11 -11.00 -8.00
N GLU A 138 -7.12 -10.24 -6.89
CA GLU A 138 -5.98 -10.16 -5.99
C GLU A 138 -5.88 -11.44 -5.13
N GLY A 139 -4.68 -12.01 -5.03
CA GLY A 139 -4.45 -13.26 -4.32
C GLY A 139 -4.86 -14.52 -5.09
N ILE A 140 -5.39 -14.38 -6.29
CA ILE A 140 -5.49 -15.49 -7.23
C ILE A 140 -4.13 -15.59 -7.92
N ASP A 141 -3.35 -16.60 -7.56
CA ASP A 141 -2.22 -17.00 -8.36
C ASP A 141 -2.76 -17.28 -9.76
N LYS A 142 -2.44 -16.42 -10.70
CA LYS A 142 -2.62 -16.77 -12.10
C LYS A 142 -1.73 -17.98 -12.33
N LYS A 143 -2.32 -19.15 -12.40
CA LYS A 143 -1.66 -20.34 -12.92
C LYS A 143 -1.41 -20.11 -14.42
N VAL A 144 -0.42 -19.27 -14.72
CA VAL A 144 -0.03 -18.94 -16.09
C VAL A 144 0.60 -20.18 -16.73
N ASP A 145 1.12 -21.09 -15.92
CA ASP A 145 1.84 -22.27 -16.40
C ASP A 145 0.93 -23.48 -16.74
N ASP A 146 -0.28 -23.54 -16.18
CA ASP A 146 -1.17 -24.71 -16.40
C ASP A 146 -1.74 -24.78 -17.81
N PHE A 147 -2.04 -23.64 -18.44
CA PHE A 147 -2.66 -23.66 -19.76
C PHE A 147 -1.70 -24.17 -20.84
N ALA A 148 -0.46 -23.76 -20.83
CA ALA A 148 0.56 -24.25 -21.75
C ALA A 148 0.88 -25.73 -21.48
N ALA A 149 0.92 -26.16 -20.22
CA ALA A 149 1.12 -27.54 -19.82
C ALA A 149 -0.09 -28.42 -20.20
N GLU A 150 -1.32 -27.93 -20.02
CA GLU A 150 -2.54 -28.64 -20.45
C GLU A 150 -2.61 -28.81 -21.97
N VAL A 151 -2.30 -27.77 -22.73
CA VAL A 151 -2.26 -27.84 -24.19
C VAL A 151 -1.19 -28.82 -24.65
N ALA A 152 -0.02 -28.79 -24.04
CA ALA A 152 1.07 -29.74 -24.35
C ALA A 152 0.68 -31.19 -24.02
N ALA A 153 0.00 -31.43 -22.91
CA ALA A 153 -0.51 -32.74 -22.54
C ALA A 153 -1.59 -33.25 -23.50
N GLN A 154 -2.49 -32.38 -23.93
CA GLN A 154 -3.52 -32.74 -24.92
C GLN A 154 -2.95 -33.05 -26.30
N VAL A 155 -1.94 -32.29 -26.73
CA VAL A 155 -1.24 -32.55 -27.99
C VAL A 155 -0.45 -33.86 -27.94
N ALA A 156 0.17 -34.20 -26.81
CA ALA A 156 0.86 -35.46 -26.62
C ALA A 156 -0.11 -36.65 -26.60
N ALA A 157 -1.29 -36.51 -25.99
CA ALA A 157 -2.34 -37.53 -25.97
C ALA A 157 -3.00 -37.77 -27.35
N ALA A 158 -3.05 -36.76 -28.22
CA ALA A 158 -3.59 -36.85 -29.55
C ALA A 158 -2.67 -37.50 -30.60
N LYS A 159 -1.38 -37.71 -30.27
CA LYS A 159 -0.34 -38.32 -31.12
C LYS A 159 -0.06 -39.79 -30.78
N GLY A 160 -0.79 -40.35 -29.81
CA GLY A 160 -0.66 -41.75 -29.41
C GLY A 160 -1.55 -42.70 -30.15
#